data_e8fc5707333ee363603194469e120a6f
#
_entry.id   e8fc5707333ee363603194469e120a6f
#
_cell.length_a   1.000
_cell.length_b   1.000
_cell.length_c   1.000
_cell.angle_alpha   90.00
_cell.angle_beta   90.00
_cell.angle_gamma   90.00
#
_symmetry.space_group_name_H-M   'P 1'
#
loop_
_entity.id
_entity.type
_entity.pdbx_description
1 polymer ?
#
loop_
_entity_poly.entity_id
_entity_poly.type
_entity_poly.pdbx_seq_one_letter_code
_entity_poly.pdbx_strand_id
1 'polypeptide(L)'
;MLEVDSGLIEDLLELLSSSGVEKRFLKRLEKYLQQLREEGEKAIGKKGDPMEHLGGSSSLCSMRFPLGVSNIRILFAYRNNKVYLLCAFYERQGHKNTEYDAHIPVAQKRLAEILGEK
;
A
#
# COMPACT_ATOMS: atom_id res chain seq x y z
N MET A 1 -15.51 -0.76 -0.68
CA MET A 1 -15.36 0.18 -1.80
C MET A 1 -13.92 0.67 -1.89
N LEU A 2 -13.44 0.98 -3.08
CA LEU A 2 -12.03 1.25 -3.34
C LEU A 2 -11.82 2.67 -3.88
N GLU A 3 -10.87 3.40 -3.30
CA GLU A 3 -10.37 4.67 -3.82
C GLU A 3 -8.90 4.50 -4.16
N VAL A 4 -8.48 4.95 -5.34
CA VAL A 4 -7.09 4.87 -5.75
C VAL A 4 -6.60 6.27 -6.08
N ASP A 5 -5.54 6.71 -5.40
CA ASP A 5 -4.93 8.00 -5.70
C ASP A 5 -4.25 7.97 -7.08
N SER A 6 -4.37 9.06 -7.84
CA SER A 6 -3.76 9.12 -9.16
C SER A 6 -2.23 9.01 -9.10
N GLY A 7 -1.62 9.52 -8.03
CA GLY A 7 -0.19 9.39 -7.82
C GLY A 7 0.26 7.95 -7.65
N LEU A 8 -0.60 7.12 -7.02
CA LEU A 8 -0.32 5.70 -6.90
C LEU A 8 -0.25 5.04 -8.26
N ILE A 9 -1.16 5.40 -9.17
CA ILE A 9 -1.17 4.81 -10.52
C ILE A 9 0.15 5.13 -11.22
N GLU A 10 0.61 6.37 -11.11
CA GLU A 10 1.90 6.76 -11.68
C GLU A 10 3.06 5.99 -11.04
N ASP A 11 3.04 5.84 -9.71
CA ASP A 11 4.04 5.07 -8.97
C ASP A 11 4.11 3.64 -9.51
N LEU A 12 2.95 3.00 -9.69
CA LEU A 12 2.88 1.61 -10.15
C LEU A 12 3.33 1.46 -11.60
N LEU A 13 2.96 2.39 -12.46
CA LEU A 13 3.40 2.36 -13.85
C LEU A 13 4.92 2.38 -13.94
N GLU A 14 5.54 3.23 -13.14
CA GLU A 14 6.99 3.32 -13.09
C GLU A 14 7.63 2.05 -12.55
N LEU A 15 7.09 1.51 -11.44
CA LEU A 15 7.65 0.32 -10.80
C LEU A 15 7.49 -0.94 -11.64
N LEU A 16 6.38 -1.08 -12.35
CA LEU A 16 6.03 -2.31 -13.06
C LEU A 16 6.48 -2.33 -14.52
N SER A 17 6.79 -1.18 -15.10
CA SER A 17 7.07 -1.06 -16.54
C SER A 17 8.23 -1.94 -17.02
N SER A 18 9.20 -2.23 -16.16
CA SER A 18 10.38 -3.01 -16.55
C SER A 18 10.61 -4.22 -15.65
N SER A 19 9.69 -4.53 -14.76
CA SER A 19 9.92 -5.54 -13.73
C SER A 19 9.59 -6.96 -14.16
N GLY A 20 8.71 -7.15 -15.14
CA GLY A 20 8.25 -8.46 -15.56
C GLY A 20 7.35 -9.17 -14.55
N VAL A 21 6.99 -8.52 -13.44
CA VAL A 21 6.19 -9.13 -12.38
C VAL A 21 4.76 -8.60 -12.33
N GLU A 22 4.35 -7.85 -13.34
CA GLU A 22 3.05 -7.19 -13.36
C GLU A 22 1.88 -8.14 -13.10
N LYS A 23 1.84 -9.28 -13.79
CA LYS A 23 0.75 -10.23 -13.62
C LYS A 23 0.67 -10.78 -12.19
N ARG A 24 1.83 -11.11 -11.61
CA ARG A 24 1.87 -11.62 -10.23
C ARG A 24 1.47 -10.54 -9.23
N PHE A 25 1.88 -9.31 -9.50
CA PHE A 25 1.50 -8.18 -8.66
C PHE A 25 -0.01 -7.97 -8.65
N LEU A 26 -0.62 -7.90 -9.84
CA LEU A 26 -2.06 -7.68 -9.96
C LEU A 26 -2.87 -8.80 -9.31
N LYS A 27 -2.42 -10.04 -9.47
CA LYS A 27 -3.09 -11.19 -8.87
C LYS A 27 -3.08 -11.11 -7.34
N ARG A 28 -1.95 -10.72 -6.77
CA ARG A 28 -1.84 -10.58 -5.32
C ARG A 28 -2.64 -9.38 -4.80
N LEU A 29 -2.61 -8.29 -5.53
CA LEU A 29 -3.42 -7.11 -5.18
C LEU A 29 -4.90 -7.47 -5.13
N GLU A 30 -5.38 -8.16 -6.15
CA GLU A 30 -6.77 -8.61 -6.22
C GLU A 30 -7.13 -9.48 -5.01
N LYS A 31 -6.23 -10.39 -4.62
CA LYS A 31 -6.42 -11.24 -3.45
C LYS A 31 -6.53 -10.41 -2.17
N TYR A 32 -5.66 -9.42 -1.99
CA TYR A 32 -5.71 -8.56 -0.81
C TYR A 32 -6.99 -7.74 -0.75
N LEU A 33 -7.40 -7.18 -1.88
CA LEU A 33 -8.64 -6.41 -1.93
C LEU A 33 -9.86 -7.27 -1.62
N GLN A 34 -9.85 -8.52 -2.07
CA GLN A 34 -10.93 -9.45 -1.76
C GLN A 34 -10.96 -9.79 -0.27
N GLN A 35 -9.80 -10.00 0.35
CA GLN A 35 -9.72 -10.25 1.79
C GLN A 35 -10.28 -9.07 2.58
N LEU A 36 -9.94 -7.84 2.17
CA LEU A 36 -10.46 -6.64 2.83
C LEU A 36 -11.97 -6.52 2.65
N ARG A 37 -12.49 -6.92 1.50
CA ARG A 37 -13.93 -6.91 1.25
C ARG A 37 -14.67 -7.91 2.14
N GLU A 38 -14.11 -9.11 2.30
CA GLU A 38 -14.75 -10.17 3.06
C GLU A 38 -14.57 -10.03 4.57
N GLU A 39 -13.39 -9.65 5.01
CA GLU A 39 -13.04 -9.64 6.43
C GLU A 39 -12.94 -8.24 7.03
N GLY A 40 -12.91 -7.21 6.19
CA GLY A 40 -12.76 -5.84 6.64
C GLY A 40 -11.44 -5.63 7.35
N GLU A 41 -11.45 -4.84 8.39
CA GLU A 41 -10.25 -4.50 9.14
C GLU A 41 -9.52 -5.70 9.73
N LYS A 42 -10.22 -6.81 9.93
CA LYS A 42 -9.62 -8.04 10.45
C LYS A 42 -8.56 -8.63 9.52
N ALA A 43 -8.62 -8.30 8.23
CA ALA A 43 -7.62 -8.73 7.27
C ALA A 43 -6.27 -8.06 7.50
N ILE A 44 -6.25 -6.93 8.21
CA ILE A 44 -5.03 -6.18 8.48
C ILE A 44 -4.45 -6.64 9.81
N GLY A 45 -3.27 -7.21 9.77
CA GLY A 45 -2.65 -7.83 10.92
C GLY A 45 -1.56 -7.01 11.58
N LYS A 46 -0.64 -7.74 12.21
CA LYS A 46 0.48 -7.19 12.95
C LYS A 46 1.70 -7.04 12.06
N LYS A 47 2.72 -6.40 12.59
CA LYS A 47 4.01 -6.29 11.92
C LYS A 47 4.49 -7.66 11.45
N GLY A 48 4.84 -7.75 10.18
CA GLY A 48 5.28 -8.99 9.57
C GLY A 48 4.23 -9.71 8.74
N ASP A 49 2.95 -9.38 8.94
CA ASP A 49 1.87 -9.96 8.14
C ASP A 49 1.84 -9.32 6.74
N PRO A 50 1.26 -9.99 5.74
CA PRO A 50 1.18 -9.43 4.38
C PRO A 50 0.51 -8.07 4.32
N MET A 51 -0.52 -7.85 5.13
CA MET A 51 -1.11 -6.53 5.35
C MET A 51 -0.94 -6.21 6.83
N GLU A 52 -0.36 -5.04 7.12
CA GLU A 52 -0.05 -4.68 8.49
C GLU A 52 -0.38 -3.23 8.81
N HIS A 53 -0.72 -2.97 10.06
CA HIS A 53 -0.85 -1.61 10.58
C HIS A 53 0.56 -1.06 10.83
N LEU A 54 0.79 0.20 10.46
CA LEU A 54 2.11 0.81 10.62
C LEU A 54 2.36 1.44 11.98
N GLY A 55 1.43 1.48 12.84
CA GLY A 55 1.63 2.00 14.18
C GLY A 55 1.97 3.50 14.25
N GLY A 56 2.34 3.95 15.44
CA GLY A 56 2.62 5.36 15.68
C GLY A 56 1.37 6.21 15.59
N SER A 57 1.53 7.48 15.23
CA SER A 57 0.42 8.41 15.03
C SER A 57 -0.24 8.26 13.67
N SER A 58 0.31 7.38 12.84
CA SER A 58 -0.19 7.15 11.49
C SER A 58 -1.37 6.20 11.51
N SER A 59 -2.42 6.51 10.74
CA SER A 59 -3.54 5.60 10.50
C SER A 59 -3.32 4.78 9.23
N LEU A 60 -2.08 4.69 8.79
CA LEU A 60 -1.73 4.01 7.55
C LEU A 60 -1.43 2.54 7.79
N CYS A 61 -1.62 1.78 6.71
CA CYS A 61 -1.32 0.35 6.66
C CYS A 61 -0.43 0.08 5.45
N SER A 62 0.18 -1.09 5.41
CA SER A 62 1.05 -1.49 4.32
C SER A 62 0.65 -2.84 3.77
N MET A 63 0.64 -2.96 2.43
CA MET A 63 0.52 -4.23 1.73
C MET A 63 1.87 -4.64 1.20
N ARG A 64 2.25 -5.89 1.39
CA ARG A 64 3.52 -6.44 0.93
C ARG A 64 3.35 -7.26 -0.34
N PHE A 65 4.22 -7.03 -1.31
CA PHE A 65 4.24 -7.78 -2.56
C PHE A 65 5.64 -8.36 -2.76
N PRO A 66 5.95 -9.51 -2.10
CA PRO A 66 7.26 -10.14 -2.24
C PRO A 66 7.34 -10.91 -3.56
N LEU A 67 7.76 -10.22 -4.62
CA LEU A 67 7.76 -10.75 -5.98
C LEU A 67 9.18 -11.11 -6.44
N GLY A 68 9.84 -12.00 -5.72
CA GLY A 68 11.19 -12.41 -6.03
C GLY A 68 12.19 -11.33 -5.68
N VAL A 69 12.86 -10.78 -6.70
CA VAL A 69 13.85 -9.72 -6.48
C VAL A 69 13.19 -8.36 -6.25
N SER A 70 11.90 -8.24 -6.53
CA SER A 70 11.17 -6.98 -6.37
C SER A 70 10.29 -7.02 -5.14
N ASN A 71 10.55 -6.13 -4.19
CA ASN A 71 9.74 -5.99 -2.99
C ASN A 71 8.96 -4.69 -3.09
N ILE A 72 7.73 -4.79 -3.59
CA ILE A 72 6.86 -3.64 -3.74
C ILE A 72 5.98 -3.52 -2.50
N ARG A 73 5.74 -2.29 -2.07
CA ARG A 73 4.85 -1.97 -0.95
C ARG A 73 3.82 -0.96 -1.41
N ILE A 74 2.59 -1.13 -0.92
CA ILE A 74 1.55 -0.11 -1.10
C ILE A 74 1.16 0.37 0.29
N LEU A 75 1.18 1.67 0.49
CA LEU A 75 0.64 2.29 1.69
C LEU A 75 -0.83 2.60 1.44
N PHE A 76 -1.67 2.19 2.36
CA PHE A 76 -3.11 2.35 2.23
C PHE A 76 -3.75 2.71 3.58
N ALA A 77 -5.00 3.13 3.53
CA ALA A 77 -5.81 3.37 4.72
C ALA A 77 -7.13 2.62 4.57
N TYR A 78 -7.68 2.18 5.68
CA TYR A 78 -8.99 1.54 5.71
C TYR A 78 -9.88 2.33 6.67
N ARG A 79 -10.93 2.94 6.14
CA ARG A 79 -11.87 3.75 6.94
C ARG A 79 -13.29 3.56 6.42
N ASN A 80 -14.22 3.34 7.35
CA ASN A 80 -15.65 3.27 7.01
C ASN A 80 -15.95 2.30 5.86
N ASN A 81 -15.35 1.12 5.93
CA ASN A 81 -15.49 0.05 4.92
C ASN A 81 -14.96 0.46 3.54
N LYS A 82 -14.04 1.43 3.51
CA LYS A 82 -13.44 1.92 2.27
C LYS A 82 -11.93 1.78 2.32
N VAL A 83 -11.35 1.35 1.22
CA VAL A 83 -9.90 1.17 1.08
C VAL A 83 -9.35 2.31 0.23
N TYR A 84 -8.36 3.02 0.76
CA TYR A 84 -7.69 4.11 0.03
C TYR A 84 -6.28 3.66 -0.29
N LEU A 85 -5.99 3.38 -1.55
CA LEU A 85 -4.64 3.04 -2.01
C LEU A 85 -3.92 4.36 -2.33
N LEU A 86 -2.83 4.63 -1.62
CA LEU A 86 -2.24 5.97 -1.59
C LEU A 86 -0.87 6.10 -2.24
N CYS A 87 0.02 5.16 -2.00
CA CYS A 87 1.41 5.31 -2.41
C CYS A 87 2.03 3.94 -2.63
N ALA A 88 2.83 3.80 -3.68
CA ALA A 88 3.56 2.56 -3.94
C ALA A 88 5.04 2.86 -4.08
N PHE A 89 5.87 1.96 -3.58
CA PHE A 89 7.30 2.13 -3.67
C PHE A 89 8.02 0.78 -3.66
N TYR A 90 9.27 0.80 -4.07
CA TYR A 90 10.15 -0.36 -4.03
C TYR A 90 10.95 -0.31 -2.72
N GLU A 91 10.85 -1.37 -1.92
CA GLU A 91 11.61 -1.47 -0.67
C GLU A 91 12.91 -2.20 -0.95
N ARG A 92 14.02 -1.47 -0.93
CA ARG A 92 15.34 -2.05 -1.12
C ARG A 92 15.75 -2.81 0.13
N GLN A 93 16.41 -3.94 -0.07
CA GLN A 93 16.89 -4.75 1.04
C GLN A 93 17.84 -3.92 1.92
N GLY A 94 17.60 -3.95 3.23
CA GLY A 94 18.39 -3.18 4.18
C GLY A 94 18.01 -1.71 4.30
N HIS A 95 17.01 -1.24 3.55
CA HIS A 95 16.59 0.16 3.54
C HIS A 95 15.13 0.35 3.96
N LYS A 96 14.57 -0.60 4.71
CA LYS A 96 13.15 -0.57 5.06
C LYS A 96 12.74 0.74 5.73
N ASN A 97 13.41 1.14 6.78
CA ASN A 97 13.03 2.34 7.53
C ASN A 97 13.15 3.59 6.67
N THR A 98 14.21 3.70 5.88
CA THR A 98 14.43 4.83 4.98
C THR A 98 13.30 4.98 3.97
N GLU A 99 12.91 3.87 3.36
CA GLU A 99 11.84 3.89 2.35
C GLU A 99 10.49 4.27 2.97
N TYR A 100 10.15 3.70 4.13
CA TYR A 100 8.90 4.05 4.80
C TYR A 100 8.91 5.50 5.28
N ASP A 101 10.02 5.96 5.86
CA ASP A 101 10.14 7.35 6.32
C ASP A 101 9.96 8.36 5.18
N ALA A 102 10.41 8.00 3.98
CA ALA A 102 10.26 8.85 2.81
C ALA A 102 8.84 8.88 2.27
N HIS A 103 8.11 7.76 2.37
CA HIS A 103 6.81 7.62 1.70
C HIS A 103 5.60 7.78 2.58
N ILE A 104 5.72 7.59 3.90
CA ILE A 104 4.61 7.80 4.83
C ILE A 104 4.05 9.22 4.74
N PRO A 105 4.89 10.28 4.74
CA PRO A 105 4.35 11.64 4.60
C PRO A 105 3.61 11.87 3.30
N VAL A 106 4.08 11.25 2.21
CA VAL A 106 3.41 11.34 0.91
C VAL A 106 2.02 10.72 0.98
N ALA A 107 1.92 9.53 1.57
CA ALA A 107 0.64 8.84 1.72
C ALA A 107 -0.32 9.63 2.62
N GLN A 108 0.18 10.19 3.72
CA GLN A 108 -0.63 10.99 4.63
C GLN A 108 -1.21 12.22 3.91
N LYS A 109 -0.38 12.90 3.12
CA LYS A 109 -0.82 14.06 2.36
C LYS A 109 -1.89 13.69 1.34
N ARG A 110 -1.69 12.58 0.62
CA ARG A 110 -2.65 12.12 -0.39
C ARG A 110 -3.98 11.74 0.25
N LEU A 111 -3.94 11.08 1.40
CA LEU A 111 -5.15 10.73 2.13
C LEU A 111 -5.91 11.98 2.57
N ALA A 112 -5.21 12.96 3.12
CA ALA A 112 -5.82 14.21 3.56
C ALA A 112 -6.50 14.93 2.39
N GLU A 113 -5.86 14.95 1.23
CA GLU A 113 -6.43 15.57 0.04
C GLU A 113 -7.71 14.86 -0.41
N ILE A 114 -7.70 13.51 -0.41
CA ILE A 114 -8.88 12.73 -0.80
C ILE A 114 -10.04 12.96 0.16
N LEU A 115 -9.75 13.04 1.45
CA LEU A 115 -10.78 13.23 2.48
C LEU A 115 -11.20 14.69 2.64
N GLY A 116 -10.51 15.62 1.95
CA GLY A 116 -10.80 17.04 2.09
C GLY A 116 -10.30 17.64 3.39
N GLU A 117 -9.43 16.94 4.10
CA GLU A 117 -8.82 17.43 5.34
C GLU A 117 -7.61 18.32 5.00
N LYS A 118 -7.36 19.29 5.84
CA LYS A 118 -6.22 20.20 5.66
C LYS A 118 -5.28 20.15 6.85
#